data_3568ac7a22d36649e8a53513a7cbc652
#
_entry.id   3568ac7a22d36649e8a53513a7cbc652
#
_cell.length_a   1.000
_cell.length_b   1.000
_cell.length_c   1.000
_cell.angle_alpha   90.00
_cell.angle_beta   90.00
_cell.angle_gamma   90.00
#
_symmetry.space_group_name_H-M   'P 1'
#
loop_
_entity.id
_entity.type
_entity.pdbx_description
1 polymer ?
#
loop_
_entity_poly.entity_id
_entity_poly.type
_entity_poly.pdbx_seq_one_letter_code
_entity_poly.pdbx_strand_id
1 'polypeptide(L)'
;MKKLLHLLILGACLITVCSSSAIAQDYILGEGDVLTISVYDQPDLTSVVRISGDGMITLPLIGQIHATGQSVDVLSKKVETHLADGYLIHPQVSIFIEEFRNLKATILGSVRSPGLYELEGQTTLLELISKAGGLIENGSHEAIIRRNDSSLDEQEVITVNLNELMEQGQLSRNLAIMNGDNIYIPKKKVFYVTGEVKSPDSYTYEKGLTVIQALTKAGGFSEKAAPNRIKIIRSLDGNEQLLKKVNMDERVQPNDVIVVPESYF
;
A
#
# COMPACT_ATOMS: atom_id res chain seq x y z
N MET A 1 34.37 -30.88 38.07
CA MET A 1 33.68 -29.64 38.53
C MET A 1 33.80 -28.49 37.54
N LYS A 2 34.93 -28.19 36.89
CA LYS A 2 35.06 -27.07 35.92
C LYS A 2 34.22 -27.21 34.63
N LYS A 3 33.98 -28.43 34.11
CA LYS A 3 33.18 -28.66 32.90
C LYS A 3 31.67 -28.50 33.10
N LEU A 4 31.16 -28.68 34.33
CA LEU A 4 29.75 -28.48 34.66
C LEU A 4 29.39 -27.00 34.77
N LEU A 5 30.35 -26.17 35.19
CA LEU A 5 30.17 -24.72 35.32
C LEU A 5 30.14 -24.04 33.94
N HIS A 6 30.86 -24.54 32.94
CA HIS A 6 30.81 -23.99 31.57
C HIS A 6 29.50 -24.32 30.82
N LEU A 7 28.88 -25.47 31.16
CA LEU A 7 27.57 -25.83 30.57
C LEU A 7 26.43 -24.98 31.11
N LEU A 8 26.53 -24.55 32.37
CA LEU A 8 25.52 -23.65 33.00
C LEU A 8 25.65 -22.21 32.51
N ILE A 9 26.84 -21.72 32.16
CA ILE A 9 27.06 -20.39 31.61
C ILE A 9 26.61 -20.32 30.13
N LEU A 10 26.75 -21.42 29.36
CA LEU A 10 26.31 -21.50 27.97
C LEU A 10 24.79 -21.56 27.86
N GLY A 11 24.09 -22.11 28.87
CA GLY A 11 22.62 -22.16 28.93
C GLY A 11 21.95 -20.85 29.32
N ALA A 12 22.65 -19.93 29.99
CA ALA A 12 22.10 -18.65 30.45
C ALA A 12 22.16 -17.54 29.38
N CYS A 13 22.87 -17.74 28.26
CA CYS A 13 23.08 -16.75 27.22
C CYS A 13 22.08 -16.83 26.05
N LEU A 14 21.09 -17.76 26.09
CA LEU A 14 20.20 -18.03 24.94
C LEU A 14 18.74 -17.64 25.18
N ILE A 15 18.42 -16.82 26.16
CA ILE A 15 17.05 -16.33 26.39
C ILE A 15 17.06 -14.80 26.54
N THR A 16 17.62 -14.11 25.55
CA THR A 16 17.21 -12.74 25.25
C THR A 16 16.20 -12.83 24.09
N VAL A 17 15.00 -13.29 24.40
CA VAL A 17 13.85 -13.09 23.54
C VAL A 17 13.64 -11.57 23.49
N CYS A 18 14.10 -10.94 22.41
CA CYS A 18 13.66 -9.61 22.02
C CYS A 18 12.12 -9.68 21.81
N SER A 19 11.40 -9.44 22.89
CA SER A 19 9.98 -9.10 22.79
C SER A 19 9.91 -7.76 22.09
N SER A 20 9.83 -7.78 20.75
CA SER A 20 9.37 -6.63 19.98
C SER A 20 7.91 -6.42 20.41
N SER A 21 7.70 -5.57 21.40
CA SER A 21 6.38 -5.03 21.70
C SER A 21 5.95 -4.30 20.43
N ALA A 22 5.06 -4.91 19.64
CA ALA A 22 4.31 -4.19 18.65
C ALA A 22 3.54 -3.11 19.42
N ILE A 23 4.02 -1.87 19.37
CA ILE A 23 3.29 -0.71 19.87
C ILE A 23 2.08 -0.62 18.93
N ALA A 24 0.93 -1.10 19.38
CA ALA A 24 -0.32 -0.76 18.74
C ALA A 24 -0.42 0.76 18.83
N GLN A 25 -0.30 1.43 17.69
CA GLN A 25 -0.40 2.88 17.65
C GLN A 25 -1.88 3.21 17.86
N ASP A 26 -2.21 3.82 19.00
CA ASP A 26 -3.56 4.23 19.32
C ASP A 26 -4.08 5.21 18.27
N TYR A 27 -5.32 4.99 17.82
CA TYR A 27 -5.96 5.92 16.90
C TYR A 27 -6.09 7.30 17.54
N ILE A 28 -5.68 8.33 16.82
CA ILE A 28 -5.82 9.72 17.20
C ILE A 28 -7.07 10.29 16.57
N LEU A 29 -8.01 10.72 17.41
CA LEU A 29 -9.29 11.29 17.01
C LEU A 29 -9.09 12.56 16.18
N GLY A 30 -9.89 12.70 15.14
CA GLY A 30 -9.85 13.83 14.21
C GLY A 30 -11.22 14.43 13.90
N GLU A 31 -11.19 15.54 13.17
CA GLU A 31 -12.40 16.22 12.73
C GLU A 31 -13.27 15.32 11.85
N GLY A 32 -14.58 15.34 12.09
CA GLY A 32 -15.54 14.55 11.35
C GLY A 32 -15.81 13.16 11.89
N ASP A 33 -14.92 12.60 12.75
CA ASP A 33 -15.15 11.29 13.39
C ASP A 33 -16.46 11.29 14.19
N VAL A 34 -17.15 10.14 14.16
CA VAL A 34 -18.38 9.95 14.92
C VAL A 34 -18.11 8.99 16.04
N LEU A 35 -18.44 9.43 17.25
CA LEU A 35 -18.20 8.70 18.50
C LEU A 35 -19.51 8.35 19.17
N THR A 36 -19.64 7.11 19.63
CA THR A 36 -20.67 6.72 20.61
C THR A 36 -20.02 6.73 21.98
N ILE A 37 -20.53 7.60 22.83
CA ILE A 37 -20.09 7.79 24.21
C ILE A 37 -21.18 7.24 25.13
N SER A 38 -20.83 6.24 25.94
CA SER A 38 -21.75 5.64 26.90
C SER A 38 -21.20 5.72 28.32
N VAL A 39 -22.07 6.03 29.26
CA VAL A 39 -21.73 6.12 30.68
C VAL A 39 -22.39 4.94 31.38
N TYR A 40 -21.62 4.15 32.13
CA TYR A 40 -22.11 2.98 32.83
C TYR A 40 -23.24 3.34 33.79
N ASP A 41 -24.29 2.55 33.78
CA ASP A 41 -25.52 2.73 34.60
C ASP A 41 -26.25 4.08 34.37
N GLN A 42 -25.96 4.77 33.27
CA GLN A 42 -26.60 6.05 32.90
C GLN A 42 -26.99 6.06 31.40
N PRO A 43 -27.99 5.29 30.96
CA PRO A 43 -28.37 5.19 29.56
C PRO A 43 -28.80 6.54 28.94
N ASP A 44 -29.37 7.45 29.76
CA ASP A 44 -29.81 8.77 29.32
C ASP A 44 -28.66 9.70 28.92
N LEU A 45 -27.44 9.38 29.33
CA LEU A 45 -26.21 10.13 28.93
C LEU A 45 -25.51 9.52 27.72
N THR A 46 -26.01 8.38 27.19
CA THR A 46 -25.46 7.80 25.97
C THR A 46 -25.72 8.74 24.79
N SER A 47 -24.68 9.10 24.09
CA SER A 47 -24.74 10.09 23.03
C SER A 47 -23.91 9.67 21.83
N VAL A 48 -24.48 9.81 20.63
CA VAL A 48 -23.72 9.74 19.37
C VAL A 48 -23.37 11.16 18.95
N VAL A 49 -22.07 11.44 18.90
CA VAL A 49 -21.58 12.80 18.64
C VAL A 49 -20.55 12.81 17.52
N ARG A 50 -20.56 13.84 16.70
CA ARG A 50 -19.53 14.08 15.69
C ARG A 50 -18.53 15.13 16.19
N ILE A 51 -17.25 14.87 15.96
CA ILE A 51 -16.20 15.89 16.22
C ILE A 51 -16.37 16.99 15.16
N SER A 52 -16.61 18.21 15.65
CA SER A 52 -16.79 19.39 14.81
C SER A 52 -15.46 19.87 14.19
N GLY A 53 -15.53 20.79 13.22
CA GLY A 53 -14.34 21.33 12.54
C GLY A 53 -13.42 22.19 13.43
N ASP A 54 -13.87 22.55 14.63
CA ASP A 54 -13.05 23.17 15.68
C ASP A 54 -12.49 22.14 16.69
N GLY A 55 -12.68 20.85 16.41
CA GLY A 55 -12.16 19.75 17.22
C GLY A 55 -12.95 19.45 18.49
N MET A 56 -14.16 19.94 18.63
CA MET A 56 -14.98 19.82 19.83
C MET A 56 -16.08 18.75 19.66
N ILE A 57 -16.50 18.16 20.78
CA ILE A 57 -17.73 17.39 20.92
C ILE A 57 -18.62 18.07 21.96
N THR A 58 -19.94 17.91 21.84
CA THR A 58 -20.91 18.43 22.83
C THR A 58 -21.61 17.28 23.51
N LEU A 59 -21.54 17.22 24.83
CA LEU A 59 -22.13 16.18 25.66
C LEU A 59 -23.15 16.75 26.65
N PRO A 60 -24.18 15.99 27.01
CA PRO A 60 -25.09 16.37 28.09
C PRO A 60 -24.34 16.67 29.39
N LEU A 61 -24.87 17.57 30.18
CA LEU A 61 -24.36 18.04 31.48
C LEU A 61 -23.05 18.82 31.44
N ILE A 62 -22.04 18.33 30.70
CA ILE A 62 -20.66 18.88 30.71
C ILE A 62 -20.32 19.77 29.53
N GLY A 63 -21.26 19.92 28.56
CA GLY A 63 -21.10 20.85 27.44
C GLY A 63 -20.02 20.45 26.43
N GLN A 64 -19.22 21.40 25.99
CA GLN A 64 -18.22 21.22 24.95
C GLN A 64 -16.88 20.72 25.53
N ILE A 65 -16.31 19.70 24.89
CA ILE A 65 -15.03 19.09 25.24
C ILE A 65 -14.17 18.98 23.97
N HIS A 66 -12.91 19.38 24.05
CA HIS A 66 -11.94 19.20 22.96
C HIS A 66 -11.56 17.73 22.84
N ALA A 67 -11.75 17.14 21.65
CA ALA A 67 -11.55 15.72 21.35
C ALA A 67 -10.42 15.48 20.34
N THR A 68 -10.22 16.36 19.36
CA THR A 68 -9.21 16.21 18.30
C THR A 68 -7.79 16.12 18.88
N GLY A 69 -6.94 15.26 18.27
CA GLY A 69 -5.54 15.09 18.69
C GLY A 69 -5.36 14.21 19.92
N GLN A 70 -6.42 13.63 20.47
CA GLN A 70 -6.40 12.75 21.65
C GLN A 70 -6.71 11.30 21.25
N SER A 71 -6.21 10.33 22.03
CA SER A 71 -6.67 8.96 21.91
C SER A 71 -8.03 8.79 22.60
N VAL A 72 -8.74 7.69 22.25
CA VAL A 72 -10.01 7.34 22.88
C VAL A 72 -9.89 7.26 24.40
N ASP A 73 -8.81 6.65 24.90
CA ASP A 73 -8.55 6.51 26.34
C ASP A 73 -8.36 7.86 27.06
N VAL A 74 -7.64 8.78 26.41
CA VAL A 74 -7.44 10.11 26.98
C VAL A 74 -8.74 10.90 27.02
N LEU A 75 -9.54 10.82 25.95
CA LEU A 75 -10.85 11.47 25.90
C LEU A 75 -11.83 10.87 26.93
N SER A 76 -11.86 9.54 27.08
CA SER A 76 -12.69 8.85 28.06
C SER A 76 -12.40 9.34 29.48
N LYS A 77 -11.14 9.35 29.90
CA LYS A 77 -10.71 9.88 31.21
C LYS A 77 -11.07 11.34 31.41
N LYS A 78 -10.98 12.15 30.37
CA LYS A 78 -11.34 13.56 30.41
C LYS A 78 -12.85 13.74 30.66
N VAL A 79 -13.69 12.97 29.93
CA VAL A 79 -15.14 12.97 30.12
C VAL A 79 -15.50 12.50 31.53
N GLU A 80 -14.88 11.42 32.03
CA GLU A 80 -15.06 10.94 33.40
C GLU A 80 -14.77 12.04 34.43
N THR A 81 -13.65 12.76 34.26
CA THR A 81 -13.26 13.83 35.16
C THR A 81 -14.31 14.96 35.19
N HIS A 82 -14.79 15.37 34.01
CA HIS A 82 -15.83 16.42 33.94
C HIS A 82 -17.17 15.97 34.51
N LEU A 83 -17.55 14.71 34.31
CA LEU A 83 -18.78 14.16 34.89
C LEU A 83 -18.67 13.98 36.42
N ALA A 84 -17.49 13.69 36.95
CA ALA A 84 -17.24 13.58 38.39
C ALA A 84 -17.29 14.93 39.09
N ASP A 85 -17.10 16.04 38.37
CA ASP A 85 -17.16 17.38 38.91
C ASP A 85 -18.61 17.87 39.12
N GLY A 86 -19.26 17.30 40.12
CA GLY A 86 -20.58 17.69 40.58
C GLY A 86 -21.79 17.01 39.94
N TYR A 87 -21.61 16.10 38.95
CA TYR A 87 -22.73 15.43 38.29
C TYR A 87 -22.87 13.94 38.70
N LEU A 88 -21.77 13.17 38.70
CA LEU A 88 -21.82 11.73 38.98
C LEU A 88 -20.73 11.30 39.99
N ILE A 89 -21.00 10.23 40.74
CA ILE A 89 -20.03 9.62 41.64
C ILE A 89 -19.34 8.45 40.92
N HIS A 90 -18.02 8.55 40.70
CA HIS A 90 -17.21 7.53 40.02
C HIS A 90 -17.76 7.10 38.65
N PRO A 91 -18.00 8.03 37.71
CA PRO A 91 -18.49 7.67 36.39
C PRO A 91 -17.48 6.79 35.65
N GLN A 92 -17.97 5.79 34.91
CA GLN A 92 -17.19 4.98 33.99
C GLN A 92 -17.68 5.26 32.57
N VAL A 93 -16.79 5.72 31.71
CA VAL A 93 -17.12 6.13 30.33
C VAL A 93 -16.45 5.19 29.33
N SER A 94 -17.26 4.68 28.41
CA SER A 94 -16.77 3.93 27.25
C SER A 94 -17.04 4.74 25.98
N ILE A 95 -16.01 4.85 25.14
CA ILE A 95 -16.09 5.56 23.86
C ILE A 95 -15.79 4.56 22.74
N PHE A 96 -16.69 4.49 21.76
CA PHE A 96 -16.53 3.71 20.53
C PHE A 96 -16.53 4.66 19.34
N ILE A 97 -15.65 4.42 18.36
CA ILE A 97 -15.63 5.15 17.12
C ILE A 97 -16.57 4.44 16.15
N GLU A 98 -17.67 5.06 15.77
CA GLU A 98 -18.60 4.52 14.77
C GLU A 98 -18.15 4.80 13.35
N GLU A 99 -17.62 6.01 13.09
CA GLU A 99 -17.16 6.40 11.77
C GLU A 99 -15.78 7.06 11.87
N PHE A 100 -14.80 6.50 11.16
CA PHE A 100 -13.47 7.08 10.98
C PHE A 100 -13.49 7.98 9.75
N ARG A 101 -13.57 9.28 9.92
CA ARG A 101 -13.63 10.24 8.80
C ARG A 101 -12.38 11.09 8.65
N ASN A 102 -11.50 11.04 9.63
CA ASN A 102 -10.25 11.77 9.63
C ASN A 102 -9.17 11.07 8.79
N LEU A 103 -9.22 9.75 8.66
CA LEU A 103 -8.24 8.99 7.91
C LEU A 103 -8.65 8.87 6.45
N LYS A 104 -7.81 9.38 5.53
CA LYS A 104 -8.04 9.32 4.08
C LYS A 104 -6.78 8.95 3.34
N ALA A 105 -6.91 8.21 2.26
CA ALA A 105 -5.84 7.95 1.31
C ALA A 105 -6.34 8.11 -0.12
N THR A 106 -5.44 8.47 -1.01
CA THR A 106 -5.76 8.62 -2.43
C THR A 106 -5.18 7.43 -3.20
N ILE A 107 -6.00 6.77 -4.02
CA ILE A 107 -5.51 5.76 -4.96
C ILE A 107 -5.73 6.23 -6.39
N LEU A 108 -4.69 6.18 -7.20
CA LEU A 108 -4.66 6.68 -8.57
C LEU A 108 -4.09 5.64 -9.53
N GLY A 109 -4.31 5.87 -10.82
CA GLY A 109 -3.75 5.05 -11.90
C GLY A 109 -4.63 3.88 -12.30
N SER A 110 -4.06 2.69 -12.42
CA SER A 110 -4.68 1.54 -13.07
C SER A 110 -5.54 0.69 -12.13
N VAL A 111 -6.48 1.32 -11.43
CA VAL A 111 -7.57 0.70 -10.66
C VAL A 111 -8.92 1.04 -11.29
N ARG A 112 -9.98 0.30 -10.96
CA ARG A 112 -11.32 0.54 -11.56
C ARG A 112 -11.92 1.88 -11.14
N SER A 113 -11.77 2.25 -9.89
CA SER A 113 -12.34 3.47 -9.30
C SER A 113 -11.24 4.26 -8.60
N PRO A 114 -10.42 5.02 -9.35
CA PRO A 114 -9.43 5.90 -8.73
C PRO A 114 -10.13 7.05 -7.99
N GLY A 115 -9.57 7.46 -6.85
CA GLY A 115 -10.15 8.53 -6.05
C GLY A 115 -9.61 8.61 -4.63
N LEU A 116 -10.26 9.45 -3.83
CA LEU A 116 -10.03 9.58 -2.39
C LEU A 116 -10.91 8.58 -1.65
N TYR A 117 -10.33 7.84 -0.73
CA TYR A 117 -11.00 6.84 0.09
C TYR A 117 -10.85 7.16 1.57
N GLU A 118 -11.93 7.03 2.31
CA GLU A 118 -11.92 7.03 3.76
C GLU A 118 -11.40 5.68 4.26
N LEU A 119 -10.49 5.71 5.23
CA LEU A 119 -9.89 4.51 5.81
C LEU A 119 -10.63 4.16 7.09
N GLU A 120 -10.96 2.88 7.25
CA GLU A 120 -11.61 2.36 8.46
C GLU A 120 -10.56 1.63 9.31
N GLY A 121 -10.16 2.21 10.41
CA GLY A 121 -9.13 1.63 11.28
C GLY A 121 -7.81 1.35 10.54
N GLN A 122 -7.29 0.14 10.68
CA GLN A 122 -6.05 -0.30 10.01
C GLN A 122 -6.35 -0.86 8.62
N THR A 123 -6.75 0.01 7.68
CA THR A 123 -6.95 -0.39 6.28
C THR A 123 -5.61 -0.74 5.63
N THR A 124 -5.51 -1.91 5.00
CA THR A 124 -4.30 -2.36 4.30
C THR A 124 -4.31 -1.99 2.80
N LEU A 125 -3.14 -2.11 2.15
CA LEU A 125 -3.00 -1.84 0.71
C LEU A 125 -3.95 -2.70 -0.15
N LEU A 126 -4.04 -4.01 0.14
CA LEU A 126 -4.93 -4.90 -0.63
C LEU A 126 -6.42 -4.58 -0.40
N GLU A 127 -6.80 -4.22 0.82
CA GLU A 127 -8.17 -3.77 1.12
C GLU A 127 -8.51 -2.49 0.38
N LEU A 128 -7.60 -1.51 0.35
CA LEU A 128 -7.81 -0.26 -0.38
C LEU A 128 -7.94 -0.51 -1.90
N ILE A 129 -7.07 -1.37 -2.47
CA ILE A 129 -7.18 -1.78 -3.88
C ILE A 129 -8.52 -2.48 -4.13
N SER A 130 -8.97 -3.35 -3.21
CA SER A 130 -10.26 -4.02 -3.30
C SER A 130 -11.43 -3.04 -3.23
N LYS A 131 -11.40 -2.06 -2.31
CA LYS A 131 -12.38 -0.97 -2.23
C LYS A 131 -12.41 -0.14 -3.54
N ALA A 132 -11.26 0.05 -4.19
CA ALA A 132 -11.15 0.70 -5.50
C ALA A 132 -11.61 -0.19 -6.69
N GLY A 133 -12.20 -1.35 -6.41
CA GLY A 133 -12.72 -2.29 -7.42
C GLY A 133 -11.67 -3.19 -8.07
N GLY A 134 -10.46 -3.22 -7.52
CA GLY A 134 -9.34 -4.02 -8.02
C GLY A 134 -8.57 -3.35 -9.17
N LEU A 135 -7.54 -4.05 -9.64
CA LEU A 135 -6.74 -3.62 -10.78
C LEU A 135 -7.53 -3.74 -12.09
N ILE A 136 -7.28 -2.84 -13.03
CA ILE A 136 -7.71 -3.03 -14.42
C ILE A 136 -6.73 -3.95 -15.17
N GLU A 137 -7.15 -4.51 -16.31
CA GLU A 137 -6.39 -5.48 -17.10
C GLU A 137 -4.96 -5.00 -17.44
N ASN A 138 -4.82 -3.72 -17.77
CA ASN A 138 -3.54 -3.09 -18.10
C ASN A 138 -2.81 -2.52 -16.86
N GLY A 139 -3.28 -2.79 -15.66
CA GLY A 139 -2.65 -2.36 -14.41
C GLY A 139 -1.38 -3.17 -14.12
N SER A 140 -0.33 -2.49 -13.66
CA SER A 140 0.88 -3.13 -13.16
C SER A 140 0.59 -3.89 -11.86
N HIS A 141 1.36 -4.94 -11.60
CA HIS A 141 1.38 -5.59 -10.30
C HIS A 141 2.38 -4.92 -9.32
N GLU A 142 2.68 -3.66 -9.56
CA GLU A 142 3.45 -2.82 -8.63
C GLU A 142 2.57 -1.69 -8.14
N ALA A 143 2.59 -1.43 -6.83
CA ALA A 143 1.99 -0.27 -6.20
C ALA A 143 3.11 0.64 -5.69
N ILE A 144 2.99 1.93 -5.94
CA ILE A 144 3.91 2.97 -5.45
C ILE A 144 3.15 3.79 -4.43
N ILE A 145 3.57 3.73 -3.18
CA ILE A 145 2.99 4.50 -2.08
C ILE A 145 3.92 5.69 -1.82
N ARG A 146 3.37 6.88 -1.84
CA ARG A 146 4.05 8.11 -1.40
C ARG A 146 3.44 8.53 -0.08
N ARG A 147 4.25 8.52 0.94
CA ARG A 147 3.90 8.87 2.32
C ARG A 147 4.60 10.16 2.71
N ASN A 148 3.85 11.11 3.19
CA ASN A 148 4.43 12.32 3.79
C ASN A 148 4.68 12.03 5.27
N ASP A 149 5.92 11.89 5.66
CA ASP A 149 6.28 11.86 7.08
C ASP A 149 6.40 13.31 7.58
N SER A 150 5.43 13.72 8.39
CA SER A 150 5.40 15.07 8.98
C SER A 150 6.59 15.35 9.88
N SER A 151 7.40 14.33 10.23
CA SER A 151 8.53 14.47 11.14
C SER A 151 9.86 14.78 10.44
N LEU A 152 10.01 14.58 9.12
CA LEU A 152 11.30 14.61 8.43
C LEU A 152 11.37 15.52 7.19
N ASP A 153 10.30 16.20 6.78
CA ASP A 153 10.23 16.98 5.54
C ASP A 153 10.60 16.15 4.25
N GLU A 154 10.68 14.82 4.36
CA GLU A 154 11.03 13.90 3.30
C GLU A 154 9.82 13.03 2.91
N GLN A 155 9.60 12.89 1.60
CA GLN A 155 8.59 11.96 1.07
C GLN A 155 9.18 10.55 1.02
N GLU A 156 8.63 9.65 1.81
CA GLU A 156 8.95 8.24 1.69
C GLU A 156 8.24 7.63 0.47
N VAL A 157 8.99 6.96 -0.41
CA VAL A 157 8.45 6.24 -1.56
C VAL A 157 8.64 4.75 -1.36
N ILE A 158 7.53 4.05 -1.16
CA ILE A 158 7.51 2.59 -0.93
C ILE A 158 6.97 1.93 -2.19
N THR A 159 7.74 1.00 -2.78
CA THR A 159 7.28 0.18 -3.91
C THR A 159 6.93 -1.22 -3.42
N VAL A 160 5.71 -1.67 -3.70
CA VAL A 160 5.18 -2.96 -3.27
C VAL A 160 4.87 -3.82 -4.50
N ASN A 161 5.36 -5.06 -4.51
CA ASN A 161 5.03 -6.06 -5.53
C ASN A 161 3.73 -6.79 -5.13
N LEU A 162 2.66 -6.55 -5.85
CA LEU A 162 1.35 -7.13 -5.56
C LEU A 162 1.26 -8.63 -5.87
N ASN A 163 2.07 -9.16 -6.81
CA ASN A 163 2.11 -10.61 -7.05
C ASN A 163 2.68 -11.36 -5.85
N GLU A 164 3.75 -10.83 -5.23
CA GLU A 164 4.32 -11.44 -4.03
C GLU A 164 3.31 -11.46 -2.87
N LEU A 165 2.50 -10.41 -2.75
CA LEU A 165 1.44 -10.36 -1.74
C LEU A 165 0.31 -11.36 -2.00
N MET A 166 -0.14 -11.45 -3.26
CA MET A 166 -1.33 -12.24 -3.61
C MET A 166 -1.01 -13.72 -3.81
N GLU A 167 0.12 -14.06 -4.47
CA GLU A 167 0.44 -15.43 -4.86
C GLU A 167 1.30 -16.17 -3.83
N GLN A 168 2.19 -15.46 -3.13
CA GLN A 168 3.12 -16.08 -2.18
C GLN A 168 2.64 -16.01 -0.73
N GLY A 169 1.47 -15.42 -0.48
CA GLY A 169 0.88 -15.31 0.85
C GLY A 169 1.75 -14.53 1.86
N GLN A 170 2.66 -13.70 1.38
CA GLN A 170 3.51 -12.86 2.24
C GLN A 170 2.71 -11.67 2.81
N LEU A 171 1.67 -11.99 3.58
CA LEU A 171 0.79 -10.98 4.21
C LEU A 171 1.54 -10.00 5.12
N SER A 172 2.73 -10.37 5.60
CA SER A 172 3.61 -9.48 6.37
C SER A 172 4.06 -8.24 5.58
N ARG A 173 3.98 -8.27 4.25
CA ARG A 173 4.26 -7.13 3.37
C ARG A 173 3.02 -6.35 2.95
N ASN A 174 1.84 -6.75 3.41
CA ASN A 174 0.59 -6.02 3.19
C ASN A 174 0.57 -4.82 4.13
N LEU A 175 1.12 -3.72 3.67
CA LEU A 175 1.33 -2.51 4.47
C LEU A 175 0.00 -1.89 4.89
N ALA A 176 -0.06 -1.42 6.12
CA ALA A 176 -1.13 -0.53 6.58
C ALA A 176 -1.00 0.82 5.87
N ILE A 177 -2.11 1.29 5.33
CA ILE A 177 -2.22 2.60 4.69
C ILE A 177 -2.45 3.65 5.77
N MET A 178 -1.68 4.73 5.71
CA MET A 178 -1.74 5.83 6.67
C MET A 178 -2.52 7.02 6.10
N ASN A 179 -2.93 7.90 6.99
CA ASN A 179 -3.59 9.14 6.59
C ASN A 179 -2.70 9.97 5.66
N GLY A 180 -3.26 10.41 4.54
CA GLY A 180 -2.56 11.22 3.54
C GLY A 180 -1.70 10.42 2.56
N ASP A 181 -1.66 9.08 2.65
CA ASP A 181 -0.94 8.26 1.68
C ASP A 181 -1.50 8.46 0.26
N ASN A 182 -0.59 8.58 -0.71
CA ASN A 182 -0.93 8.60 -2.12
C ASN A 182 -0.41 7.31 -2.78
N ILE A 183 -1.34 6.46 -3.18
CA ILE A 183 -1.06 5.18 -3.83
C ILE A 183 -1.23 5.34 -5.34
N TYR A 184 -0.20 5.00 -6.09
CA TYR A 184 -0.23 5.01 -7.54
C TYR A 184 0.00 3.62 -8.10
N ILE A 185 -0.94 3.14 -8.91
CA ILE A 185 -0.82 1.89 -9.67
C ILE A 185 -0.48 2.24 -11.12
N PRO A 186 0.77 2.03 -11.57
CA PRO A 186 1.15 2.32 -12.94
C PRO A 186 0.49 1.36 -13.93
N LYS A 187 0.56 1.70 -15.22
CA LYS A 187 0.22 0.74 -16.29
C LYS A 187 1.33 -0.29 -16.42
N LYS A 188 0.98 -1.51 -16.88
CA LYS A 188 1.97 -2.50 -17.29
C LYS A 188 2.89 -1.89 -18.34
N LYS A 189 4.19 -2.08 -18.16
CA LYS A 189 5.18 -1.77 -19.19
C LYS A 189 5.04 -2.80 -20.30
N VAL A 190 5.16 -2.37 -21.54
CA VAL A 190 5.04 -3.26 -22.72
C VAL A 190 6.29 -3.14 -23.60
N PHE A 191 6.50 -4.11 -24.46
CA PHE A 191 7.39 -4.06 -25.61
C PHE A 191 6.61 -4.57 -26.84
N TYR A 192 7.13 -4.31 -28.01
CA TYR A 192 6.46 -4.63 -29.28
C TYR A 192 7.32 -5.60 -30.06
N VAL A 193 6.66 -6.56 -30.70
CA VAL A 193 7.30 -7.48 -31.65
C VAL A 193 6.60 -7.34 -32.98
N THR A 194 7.36 -7.11 -34.07
CA THR A 194 6.83 -6.90 -35.41
C THR A 194 7.69 -7.58 -36.48
N GLY A 195 7.15 -7.71 -37.67
CA GLY A 195 7.79 -8.37 -38.81
C GLY A 195 7.51 -9.86 -38.84
N GLU A 196 8.49 -10.67 -39.24
CA GLU A 196 8.37 -12.10 -39.52
C GLU A 196 8.36 -12.96 -38.23
N VAL A 197 7.31 -12.80 -37.44
CA VAL A 197 6.93 -13.64 -36.28
C VAL A 197 5.51 -14.17 -36.45
N LYS A 198 5.15 -15.20 -35.73
CA LYS A 198 3.81 -15.82 -35.85
C LYS A 198 2.69 -14.91 -35.32
N SER A 199 2.97 -14.15 -34.27
CA SER A 199 1.98 -13.27 -33.62
C SER A 199 2.63 -11.90 -33.33
N PRO A 200 2.69 -11.00 -34.32
CA PRO A 200 3.16 -9.64 -34.11
C PRO A 200 2.13 -8.88 -33.25
N ASP A 201 2.57 -8.35 -32.11
CA ASP A 201 1.71 -7.62 -31.16
C ASP A 201 2.55 -6.87 -30.12
N SER A 202 1.89 -6.21 -29.17
CA SER A 202 2.43 -5.68 -27.94
C SER A 202 2.36 -6.70 -26.81
N TYR A 203 3.44 -6.87 -26.07
CA TYR A 203 3.57 -7.85 -25.01
C TYR A 203 3.94 -7.20 -23.69
N THR A 204 3.43 -7.72 -22.58
CA THR A 204 3.80 -7.26 -21.24
C THR A 204 5.29 -7.49 -21.00
N TYR A 205 5.97 -6.42 -20.61
CA TYR A 205 7.38 -6.46 -20.24
C TYR A 205 7.55 -7.03 -18.82
N GLU A 206 8.51 -7.91 -18.67
CA GLU A 206 8.97 -8.46 -17.40
C GLU A 206 10.45 -8.13 -17.21
N LYS A 207 10.84 -7.80 -15.97
CA LYS A 207 12.24 -7.43 -15.67
C LYS A 207 13.18 -8.59 -15.99
N GLY A 208 14.18 -8.32 -16.82
CA GLY A 208 15.18 -9.30 -17.22
C GLY A 208 14.82 -10.12 -18.46
N LEU A 209 13.69 -9.83 -19.12
CA LEU A 209 13.26 -10.47 -20.36
C LEU A 209 14.34 -10.35 -21.44
N THR A 210 14.63 -11.45 -22.14
CA THR A 210 15.57 -11.49 -23.28
C THR A 210 14.84 -11.52 -24.61
N VAL A 211 15.55 -11.22 -25.69
CA VAL A 211 15.00 -11.24 -27.07
C VAL A 211 14.42 -12.60 -27.40
N ILE A 212 15.12 -13.71 -27.05
CA ILE A 212 14.59 -15.05 -27.33
C ILE A 212 13.28 -15.31 -26.58
N GLN A 213 13.16 -14.87 -25.33
CA GLN A 213 11.92 -14.99 -24.56
C GLN A 213 10.80 -14.13 -25.15
N ALA A 214 11.14 -12.89 -25.58
CA ALA A 214 10.19 -12.00 -26.25
C ALA A 214 9.65 -12.61 -27.55
N LEU A 215 10.53 -13.16 -28.37
CA LEU A 215 10.15 -13.85 -29.60
C LEU A 215 9.33 -15.13 -29.33
N THR A 216 9.64 -15.85 -28.26
CA THR A 216 8.85 -17.02 -27.84
C THR A 216 7.43 -16.60 -27.46
N LYS A 217 7.26 -15.48 -26.74
CA LYS A 217 5.93 -14.90 -26.46
C LYS A 217 5.17 -14.56 -27.74
N ALA A 218 5.86 -14.10 -28.79
CA ALA A 218 5.30 -13.84 -30.12
C ALA A 218 5.08 -15.11 -31.00
N GLY A 219 5.15 -16.29 -30.38
CA GLY A 219 4.95 -17.58 -31.08
C GLY A 219 6.14 -18.05 -31.92
N GLY A 220 7.30 -17.39 -31.83
CA GLY A 220 8.50 -17.68 -32.57
C GLY A 220 8.52 -17.08 -33.98
N PHE A 221 9.51 -17.46 -34.76
CA PHE A 221 9.71 -16.99 -36.12
C PHE A 221 8.67 -17.51 -37.10
N SER A 222 8.34 -16.75 -38.12
CA SER A 222 7.66 -17.22 -39.32
C SER A 222 8.62 -18.00 -40.23
N GLU A 223 8.11 -18.64 -41.26
CA GLU A 223 8.91 -19.40 -42.25
C GLU A 223 9.84 -18.49 -43.08
N LYS A 224 9.50 -17.20 -43.19
CA LYS A 224 10.25 -16.21 -43.96
C LYS A 224 11.21 -15.34 -43.10
N ALA A 225 11.33 -15.63 -41.84
CA ALA A 225 12.13 -14.81 -40.94
C ALA A 225 13.64 -14.88 -41.23
N ALA A 226 14.35 -13.80 -40.95
CA ALA A 226 15.81 -13.73 -40.94
C ALA A 226 16.33 -13.61 -39.49
N PRO A 227 16.52 -14.73 -38.73
CA PRO A 227 16.86 -14.70 -37.31
C PRO A 227 18.17 -13.97 -36.97
N ASN A 228 19.13 -13.97 -37.91
CA ASN A 228 20.43 -13.33 -37.73
C ASN A 228 20.43 -11.81 -38.02
N ARG A 229 19.28 -11.25 -38.36
CA ARG A 229 19.14 -9.82 -38.76
C ARG A 229 18.16 -9.05 -37.90
N ILE A 230 17.84 -9.56 -36.70
CA ILE A 230 16.94 -8.91 -35.75
C ILE A 230 17.47 -7.52 -35.40
N LYS A 231 16.55 -6.59 -35.25
CA LYS A 231 16.81 -5.21 -34.87
C LYS A 231 15.94 -4.87 -33.66
N ILE A 232 16.44 -3.98 -32.81
CA ILE A 232 15.64 -3.33 -31.77
C ILE A 232 15.67 -1.83 -32.04
N ILE A 233 14.50 -1.22 -32.05
CA ILE A 233 14.33 0.22 -31.99
C ILE A 233 14.07 0.54 -30.52
N ARG A 234 14.97 1.26 -29.88
CA ARG A 234 14.91 1.64 -28.47
C ARG A 234 14.85 3.14 -28.35
N SER A 235 13.90 3.64 -27.59
CA SER A 235 13.82 5.07 -27.28
C SER A 235 14.53 5.35 -25.95
N LEU A 236 15.59 6.17 -26.01
CA LEU A 236 16.34 6.65 -24.86
C LEU A 236 16.24 8.18 -24.83
N ASP A 237 15.67 8.73 -23.77
CA ASP A 237 15.54 10.18 -23.55
C ASP A 237 14.98 10.96 -24.76
N GLY A 238 14.00 10.37 -25.44
CA GLY A 238 13.35 10.97 -26.61
C GLY A 238 14.10 10.76 -27.93
N ASN A 239 15.26 10.11 -27.93
CA ASN A 239 16.03 9.75 -29.13
C ASN A 239 15.84 8.26 -29.46
N GLU A 240 15.60 7.95 -30.72
CA GLU A 240 15.51 6.58 -31.20
C GLU A 240 16.90 6.03 -31.55
N GLN A 241 17.25 4.92 -30.91
CA GLN A 241 18.47 4.17 -31.22
C GLN A 241 18.12 2.87 -31.93
N LEU A 242 18.73 2.64 -33.10
CA LEU A 242 18.56 1.39 -33.83
C LEU A 242 19.71 0.43 -33.51
N LEU A 243 19.43 -0.62 -32.73
CA LEU A 243 20.36 -1.73 -32.49
C LEU A 243 20.20 -2.76 -33.62
N LYS A 244 21.28 -3.03 -34.36
CA LYS A 244 21.31 -3.97 -35.48
C LYS A 244 22.02 -5.26 -35.08
N LYS A 245 21.59 -6.41 -35.63
CA LYS A 245 22.17 -7.74 -35.35
C LYS A 245 22.18 -8.05 -33.84
N VAL A 246 21.01 -7.90 -33.25
CA VAL A 246 20.84 -8.10 -31.80
C VAL A 246 20.97 -9.60 -31.49
N ASN A 247 21.67 -9.91 -30.40
CA ASN A 247 21.80 -11.27 -29.90
C ASN A 247 20.51 -11.74 -29.22
N MET A 248 20.28 -13.06 -29.21
CA MET A 248 19.09 -13.65 -28.60
C MET A 248 19.03 -13.48 -27.06
N ASP A 249 20.17 -13.33 -26.43
CA ASP A 249 20.35 -13.08 -25.00
C ASP A 249 20.33 -11.60 -24.59
N GLU A 250 20.24 -10.69 -25.59
CA GLU A 250 20.10 -9.26 -25.34
C GLU A 250 18.86 -8.99 -24.50
N ARG A 251 18.98 -8.07 -23.53
CA ARG A 251 17.88 -7.70 -22.65
C ARG A 251 16.95 -6.70 -23.34
N VAL A 252 15.67 -7.05 -23.35
CA VAL A 252 14.60 -6.17 -23.79
C VAL A 252 14.37 -5.09 -22.73
N GLN A 253 14.03 -3.88 -23.15
CA GLN A 253 13.62 -2.78 -22.29
C GLN A 253 12.16 -2.41 -22.53
N PRO A 254 11.51 -1.72 -21.59
CA PRO A 254 10.17 -1.17 -21.82
C PRO A 254 10.16 -0.28 -23.07
N ASN A 255 9.11 -0.40 -23.86
CA ASN A 255 8.88 0.28 -25.14
C ASN A 255 9.87 -0.07 -26.28
N ASP A 256 10.73 -1.09 -26.11
CA ASP A 256 11.49 -1.61 -27.25
C ASP A 256 10.56 -2.12 -28.33
N VAL A 257 10.92 -1.87 -29.59
CA VAL A 257 10.30 -2.48 -30.77
C VAL A 257 11.27 -3.47 -31.38
N ILE A 258 10.98 -4.77 -31.24
CA ILE A 258 11.77 -5.86 -31.81
C ILE A 258 11.27 -6.10 -33.24
N VAL A 259 12.13 -5.89 -34.21
CA VAL A 259 11.82 -6.05 -35.63
C VAL A 259 12.52 -7.29 -36.18
N VAL A 260 11.75 -8.27 -36.62
CA VAL A 260 12.25 -9.47 -37.30
C VAL A 260 12.09 -9.26 -38.82
N PRO A 261 13.17 -9.03 -39.57
CA PRO A 261 13.08 -8.81 -41.01
C PRO A 261 12.84 -10.11 -41.79
N GLU A 262 12.34 -9.96 -43.00
CA GLU A 262 12.22 -11.05 -43.98
C GLU A 262 13.61 -11.48 -44.47
N SER A 263 13.75 -12.78 -44.73
CA SER A 263 14.92 -13.36 -45.39
C SER A 263 14.82 -13.15 -46.90
N TYR A 264 15.76 -12.42 -47.43
CA TYR A 264 15.91 -12.33 -48.88
C TYR A 264 16.80 -13.47 -49.35
N PHE A 265 16.28 -14.26 -50.26
CA PHE A 265 17.05 -15.27 -51.02
C PHE A 265 17.75 -14.63 -52.17
#